data_4a5d82babc2e5a28b8f0f11c59c6dae0
#
_entry.id   4a5d82babc2e5a28b8f0f11c59c6dae0
#
_cell.length_a   1.000
_cell.length_b   1.000
_cell.length_c   1.000
_cell.angle_alpha   90.00
_cell.angle_beta   90.00
_cell.angle_gamma   90.00
#
_symmetry.space_group_name_H-M   'P 1'
#
loop_
_entity.id
_entity.type
_entity.pdbx_description
1 polymer ?
#
loop_
_entity_poly.entity_id
_entity_poly.type
_entity_poly.pdbx_seq_one_letter_code
_entity_poly.pdbx_strand_id
1 'polypeptide(L)'
;MDHIIIYDKEGVIITQYSSTDVRIPVGVPYIILENREINYDSDTYKPIIGVDVSVEPNVPIYGKSAYEQRYERLTLEEFQAERQKENKQALSEFLQNNPVLWIDGMYYGVTQEDQNEMIADKTAYDFKKSLGDTSWTLQWHSIHSDCRDFTEEEFAGLLNTIVDFVYPYRQLEMEYKKAIYEATTKEEVAAVELVYELPVKEDTQPTDEESTTTEETTESGDTV
;
A
#
# COMPACT_ATOMS: atom_id res chain seq x y z
N MET A 1 -7.87 25.35 0.82
CA MET A 1 -8.71 26.09 1.81
C MET A 1 -7.80 26.57 2.92
N ASP A 2 -7.91 27.85 3.32
CA ASP A 2 -7.04 28.39 4.34
C ASP A 2 -7.58 28.10 5.72
N HIS A 3 -6.70 27.77 6.65
CA HIS A 3 -7.05 27.59 8.05
C HIS A 3 -6.64 28.83 8.84
N ILE A 4 -7.63 29.46 9.50
CA ILE A 4 -7.45 30.72 10.19
C ILE A 4 -7.54 30.47 11.69
N ILE A 5 -6.55 30.96 12.43
CA ILE A 5 -6.45 30.86 13.88
C ILE A 5 -6.49 32.27 14.44
N ILE A 6 -7.50 32.55 15.23
CA ILE A 6 -7.63 33.82 15.98
C ILE A 6 -7.27 33.53 17.43
N TYR A 7 -6.39 34.31 18.02
CA TYR A 7 -5.85 34.11 19.36
C TYR A 7 -5.76 35.44 20.12
N ASP A 8 -5.58 35.38 21.42
CA ASP A 8 -5.37 36.55 22.28
C ASP A 8 -3.88 36.91 22.38
N LYS A 9 -3.56 37.90 23.22
CA LYS A 9 -2.17 38.41 23.39
C LYS A 9 -1.26 37.40 24.06
N GLU A 10 -1.81 36.44 24.79
CA GLU A 10 -1.12 35.34 25.47
C GLU A 10 -0.95 34.11 24.57
N GLY A 11 -1.49 34.13 23.34
CA GLY A 11 -1.43 33.03 22.38
C GLY A 11 -2.52 31.97 22.58
N VAL A 12 -3.53 32.24 23.43
CA VAL A 12 -4.66 31.33 23.62
C VAL A 12 -5.63 31.44 22.46
N ILE A 13 -6.03 30.32 21.90
CA ILE A 13 -6.94 30.28 20.75
C ILE A 13 -8.34 30.73 21.19
N ILE A 14 -8.84 31.78 20.55
CA ILE A 14 -10.22 32.28 20.69
C ILE A 14 -11.14 31.46 19.77
N THR A 15 -10.72 31.27 18.52
CA THR A 15 -11.46 30.47 17.53
C THR A 15 -10.54 30.05 16.39
N GLN A 16 -10.93 29.01 15.69
CA GLN A 16 -10.28 28.56 14.46
C GLN A 16 -11.34 28.06 13.48
N TYR A 17 -11.13 28.29 12.18
CA TYR A 17 -12.03 27.86 11.12
C TYR A 17 -11.29 27.77 9.78
N SER A 18 -11.88 27.04 8.86
CA SER A 18 -11.38 26.93 7.49
C SER A 18 -12.28 27.72 6.55
N SER A 19 -11.68 28.53 5.66
CA SER A 19 -12.44 29.34 4.72
C SER A 19 -11.62 29.61 3.44
N THR A 20 -12.34 29.85 2.35
CA THR A 20 -11.79 30.39 1.10
C THR A 20 -11.97 31.92 1.04
N ASP A 21 -12.86 32.48 1.86
CA ASP A 21 -13.14 33.91 1.98
C ASP A 21 -12.79 34.36 3.41
N VAL A 22 -11.60 34.91 3.55
CA VAL A 22 -11.03 35.27 4.84
C VAL A 22 -11.55 36.63 5.30
N ARG A 23 -12.43 36.65 6.31
CA ARG A 23 -12.88 37.87 6.99
C ARG A 23 -12.31 37.89 8.40
N ILE A 24 -11.27 38.63 8.62
CA ILE A 24 -10.60 38.76 9.90
C ILE A 24 -11.12 39.97 10.64
N PRO A 25 -11.49 39.83 11.95
CA PRO A 25 -11.85 40.99 12.77
C PRO A 25 -10.69 41.99 12.88
N VAL A 26 -11.00 43.27 12.80
CA VAL A 26 -9.98 44.34 12.90
C VAL A 26 -9.43 44.37 14.33
N GLY A 27 -8.09 44.38 14.44
CA GLY A 27 -7.39 44.54 15.73
C GLY A 27 -7.25 43.26 16.57
N VAL A 28 -7.59 42.09 16.03
CA VAL A 28 -7.37 40.82 16.69
C VAL A 28 -6.18 40.09 16.06
N PRO A 29 -5.23 39.53 16.84
CA PRO A 29 -4.14 38.71 16.31
C PRO A 29 -4.64 37.46 15.61
N TYR A 30 -4.01 37.09 14.50
CA TYR A 30 -4.37 35.89 13.75
C TYR A 30 -3.19 35.30 13.00
N ILE A 31 -3.28 34.01 12.66
CA ILE A 31 -2.41 33.31 11.73
C ILE A 31 -3.27 32.69 10.64
N ILE A 32 -2.79 32.76 9.40
CA ILE A 32 -3.35 32.04 8.25
C ILE A 32 -2.38 30.94 7.86
N LEU A 33 -2.87 29.69 7.84
CA LEU A 33 -2.18 28.54 7.29
C LEU A 33 -2.76 28.27 5.89
N GLU A 34 -2.06 28.76 4.86
CA GLU A 34 -2.51 28.67 3.48
C GLU A 34 -2.56 27.24 2.99
N ASN A 35 -3.61 26.90 2.22
CA ASN A 35 -3.79 25.61 1.55
C ASN A 35 -3.63 24.37 2.44
N ARG A 36 -3.86 24.49 3.74
CA ARG A 36 -3.77 23.37 4.65
C ARG A 36 -4.99 22.44 4.49
N GLU A 37 -4.75 21.20 4.08
CA GLU A 37 -5.72 20.13 4.24
C GLU A 37 -5.80 19.74 5.72
N ILE A 38 -6.99 19.88 6.29
CA ILE A 38 -7.27 19.46 7.65
C ILE A 38 -8.13 18.20 7.57
N ASN A 39 -7.52 17.07 7.86
CA ASN A 39 -8.23 15.81 7.99
C ASN A 39 -8.35 15.47 9.48
N TYR A 40 -9.47 15.89 10.08
CA TYR A 40 -9.77 15.64 11.49
C TYR A 40 -9.93 14.15 11.82
N ASP A 41 -10.25 13.33 10.83
CA ASP A 41 -10.44 11.88 10.97
C ASP A 41 -9.12 11.10 10.88
N SER A 42 -8.03 11.78 10.53
CA SER A 42 -6.71 11.14 10.47
C SER A 42 -6.13 10.95 11.87
N ASP A 43 -5.70 9.74 12.17
CA ASP A 43 -4.99 9.41 13.42
C ASP A 43 -3.70 10.22 13.61
N THR A 44 -3.14 10.74 12.52
CA THR A 44 -1.91 11.56 12.51
C THR A 44 -2.20 13.06 12.60
N TYR A 45 -3.47 13.48 12.57
CA TYR A 45 -3.83 14.88 12.68
C TYR A 45 -3.42 15.45 14.04
N LYS A 46 -2.64 16.55 14.01
CA LYS A 46 -2.23 17.28 15.22
C LYS A 46 -3.12 18.53 15.36
N PRO A 47 -3.97 18.60 16.40
CA PRO A 47 -4.75 19.79 16.66
C PRO A 47 -3.84 20.98 17.00
N ILE A 48 -4.24 22.18 16.61
CA ILE A 48 -3.56 23.38 17.05
C ILE A 48 -4.16 23.76 18.42
N ILE A 49 -3.30 23.82 19.43
CA ILE A 49 -3.70 24.03 20.85
C ILE A 49 -3.32 25.40 21.37
N GLY A 50 -2.54 26.18 20.61
CA GLY A 50 -2.11 27.52 20.99
C GLY A 50 -1.29 28.19 19.89
N VAL A 51 -0.78 29.37 20.21
CA VAL A 51 0.14 30.12 19.34
C VAL A 51 1.32 30.58 20.19
N ASP A 52 2.53 30.33 19.73
CA ASP A 52 3.74 30.89 20.35
C ASP A 52 3.91 32.34 19.87
N VAL A 53 3.67 33.26 20.78
CA VAL A 53 3.77 34.71 20.57
C VAL A 53 5.13 35.27 20.97
N SER A 54 6.03 34.41 21.46
CA SER A 54 7.40 34.80 21.83
C SER A 54 8.35 34.88 20.65
N VAL A 55 7.95 34.36 19.50
CA VAL A 55 8.71 34.36 18.23
C VAL A 55 7.99 35.16 17.16
N GLU A 56 8.75 35.73 16.22
CA GLU A 56 8.18 36.50 15.11
C GLU A 56 8.72 35.96 13.77
N PRO A 57 7.83 35.57 12.84
CA PRO A 57 6.35 35.58 12.95
C PRO A 57 5.84 34.56 14.00
N ASN A 58 4.69 34.87 14.60
CA ASN A 58 4.04 33.98 15.57
C ASN A 58 3.74 32.64 14.91
N VAL A 59 3.94 31.54 15.64
CA VAL A 59 3.79 30.17 15.10
C VAL A 59 2.74 29.36 15.88
N PRO A 60 2.00 28.46 15.20
CA PRO A 60 1.03 27.60 15.88
C PRO A 60 1.75 26.55 16.73
N ILE A 61 1.21 26.29 17.93
CA ILE A 61 1.60 25.19 18.81
C ILE A 61 0.69 24.02 18.53
N TYR A 62 1.27 22.86 18.20
CA TYR A 62 0.52 21.65 17.88
C TYR A 62 0.41 20.76 19.13
N GLY A 63 -0.78 20.23 19.35
CA GLY A 63 -1.02 19.15 20.30
C GLY A 63 -0.60 17.80 19.75
N LYS A 64 -0.75 16.77 20.58
CA LYS A 64 -0.50 15.39 20.17
C LYS A 64 -1.62 14.86 19.28
N SER A 65 -1.28 14.15 18.23
CA SER A 65 -2.23 13.41 17.41
C SER A 65 -2.89 12.28 18.20
N ALA A 66 -3.98 11.73 17.69
CA ALA A 66 -4.63 10.55 18.28
C ALA A 66 -3.68 9.35 18.33
N TYR A 67 -2.86 9.18 17.29
CA TYR A 67 -1.81 8.17 17.24
C TYR A 67 -0.78 8.36 18.37
N GLU A 68 -0.23 9.57 18.56
CA GLU A 68 0.76 9.85 19.61
C GLU A 68 0.18 9.64 21.01
N GLN A 69 -1.07 10.03 21.24
CA GLN A 69 -1.77 9.81 22.52
C GLN A 69 -1.99 8.31 22.80
N ARG A 70 -2.38 7.54 21.77
CA ARG A 70 -2.56 6.09 21.86
C ARG A 70 -1.23 5.41 22.12
N TYR A 71 -0.19 5.76 21.35
CA TYR A 71 1.17 5.27 21.48
C TYR A 71 1.73 5.41 22.92
N GLU A 72 1.50 6.54 23.57
CA GLU A 72 1.96 6.76 24.94
C GLU A 72 1.29 5.86 25.98
N ARG A 73 0.01 5.52 25.77
CA ARG A 73 -0.77 4.71 26.72
C ARG A 73 -0.51 3.23 26.64
N LEU A 74 -0.18 2.71 25.48
CA LEU A 74 0.04 1.28 25.26
C LEU A 74 1.33 0.81 25.93
N THR A 75 1.33 -0.42 26.42
CA THR A 75 2.57 -1.14 26.72
C THR A 75 3.31 -1.50 25.42
N LEU A 76 4.56 -1.95 25.51
CA LEU A 76 5.30 -2.43 24.34
C LEU A 76 4.56 -3.61 23.66
N GLU A 77 4.11 -4.57 24.46
CA GLU A 77 3.41 -5.77 23.97
C GLU A 77 2.10 -5.42 23.26
N GLU A 78 1.32 -4.50 23.83
CA GLU A 78 0.07 -4.02 23.20
C GLU A 78 0.36 -3.29 21.88
N PHE A 79 1.42 -2.47 21.84
CA PHE A 79 1.79 -1.77 20.63
C PHE A 79 2.31 -2.71 19.54
N GLN A 80 3.10 -3.74 19.90
CA GLN A 80 3.51 -4.80 18.99
C GLN A 80 2.28 -5.55 18.41
N ALA A 81 1.30 -5.87 19.25
CA ALA A 81 0.09 -6.55 18.80
C ALA A 81 -0.74 -5.70 17.83
N GLU A 82 -0.91 -4.39 18.10
CA GLU A 82 -1.55 -3.46 17.17
C GLU A 82 -0.79 -3.38 15.84
N ARG A 83 0.54 -3.21 15.90
CA ARG A 83 1.36 -3.11 14.69
C ARG A 83 1.33 -4.37 13.83
N GLN A 84 1.26 -5.56 14.46
CA GLN A 84 1.06 -6.82 13.73
C GLN A 84 -0.31 -6.90 13.05
N LYS A 85 -1.35 -6.35 13.68
CA LYS A 85 -2.68 -6.26 13.06
C LYS A 85 -2.66 -5.32 11.86
N GLU A 86 -1.99 -4.17 11.98
CA GLU A 86 -1.80 -3.23 10.87
C GLU A 86 -1.03 -3.88 9.71
N ASN A 87 0.03 -4.64 9.99
CA ASN A 87 0.78 -5.38 8.99
C ASN A 87 -0.11 -6.35 8.20
N LYS A 88 -0.92 -7.14 8.90
CA LYS A 88 -1.87 -8.06 8.27
C LYS A 88 -2.93 -7.34 7.43
N GLN A 89 -3.41 -6.20 7.92
CA GLN A 89 -4.38 -5.38 7.19
C GLN A 89 -3.76 -4.77 5.95
N ALA A 90 -2.54 -4.22 6.03
CA ALA A 90 -1.83 -3.65 4.89
C ALA A 90 -1.61 -4.68 3.77
N LEU A 91 -1.21 -5.91 4.11
CA LEU A 91 -1.13 -6.99 3.12
C LEU A 91 -2.50 -7.30 2.51
N SER A 92 -3.55 -7.39 3.32
CA SER A 92 -4.91 -7.68 2.83
C SER A 92 -5.40 -6.62 1.86
N GLU A 93 -5.21 -5.34 2.18
CA GLU A 93 -5.57 -4.20 1.32
C GLU A 93 -4.73 -4.19 0.03
N PHE A 94 -3.43 -4.49 0.14
CA PHE A 94 -2.57 -4.62 -1.03
C PHE A 94 -3.08 -5.71 -1.98
N LEU A 95 -3.36 -6.91 -1.49
CA LEU A 95 -3.85 -8.03 -2.30
C LEU A 95 -5.23 -7.74 -2.92
N GLN A 96 -6.11 -7.06 -2.19
CA GLN A 96 -7.42 -6.67 -2.69
C GLN A 96 -7.32 -5.68 -3.86
N ASN A 97 -6.33 -4.78 -3.84
CA ASN A 97 -6.16 -3.75 -4.84
C ASN A 97 -5.27 -4.18 -6.03
N ASN A 98 -4.61 -5.32 -5.93
CA ASN A 98 -3.66 -5.79 -6.94
C ASN A 98 -4.01 -7.20 -7.45
N PRO A 99 -5.08 -7.34 -8.24
CA PRO A 99 -5.43 -8.60 -8.86
C PRO A 99 -4.38 -9.03 -9.89
N VAL A 100 -4.27 -10.33 -10.16
CA VAL A 100 -3.33 -10.87 -11.13
C VAL A 100 -3.95 -10.96 -12.52
N LEU A 101 -3.20 -10.51 -13.53
CA LEU A 101 -3.55 -10.72 -14.94
C LEU A 101 -3.12 -12.14 -15.35
N TRP A 102 -4.06 -12.94 -15.86
CA TRP A 102 -3.77 -14.29 -16.34
C TRP A 102 -3.69 -14.37 -17.86
N ILE A 103 -3.29 -15.56 -18.39
CA ILE A 103 -3.03 -15.79 -19.81
C ILE A 103 -4.24 -15.59 -20.73
N ASP A 104 -5.46 -15.64 -20.19
CA ASP A 104 -6.70 -15.36 -20.91
C ASP A 104 -7.02 -13.86 -21.05
N GLY A 105 -6.16 -12.99 -20.53
CA GLY A 105 -6.31 -11.54 -20.55
C GLY A 105 -7.26 -10.98 -19.49
N MET A 106 -7.74 -11.82 -18.56
CA MET A 106 -8.64 -11.41 -17.48
C MET A 106 -7.89 -11.25 -16.16
N TYR A 107 -8.44 -10.40 -15.27
CA TYR A 107 -7.90 -10.19 -13.92
C TYR A 107 -8.63 -11.08 -12.91
N TYR A 108 -7.86 -11.71 -12.02
CA TYR A 108 -8.35 -12.60 -10.98
C TYR A 108 -7.97 -12.10 -9.60
N GLY A 109 -8.91 -12.25 -8.64
CA GLY A 109 -8.69 -11.93 -7.24
C GLY A 109 -7.59 -12.81 -6.63
N VAL A 110 -6.82 -12.22 -5.72
CA VAL A 110 -5.69 -12.89 -5.06
C VAL A 110 -5.77 -12.80 -3.54
N THR A 111 -6.93 -12.40 -3.01
CA THR A 111 -7.14 -12.29 -1.57
C THR A 111 -6.99 -13.65 -0.88
N GLN A 112 -6.85 -13.64 0.44
CA GLN A 112 -6.81 -14.91 1.19
C GLN A 112 -8.11 -15.71 1.04
N GLU A 113 -9.25 -15.03 0.86
CA GLU A 113 -10.55 -15.66 0.63
C GLU A 113 -10.58 -16.35 -0.72
N ASP A 114 -10.22 -15.65 -1.81
CA ASP A 114 -10.12 -16.21 -3.16
C ASP A 114 -9.24 -17.48 -3.16
N GLN A 115 -8.07 -17.42 -2.55
CA GLN A 115 -7.14 -18.56 -2.48
C GLN A 115 -7.74 -19.75 -1.72
N ASN A 116 -8.40 -19.49 -0.59
CA ASN A 116 -9.02 -20.53 0.21
C ASN A 116 -10.18 -21.21 -0.54
N GLU A 117 -11.00 -20.43 -1.22
CA GLU A 117 -12.11 -20.96 -2.03
C GLU A 117 -11.61 -21.78 -3.21
N MET A 118 -10.62 -21.28 -3.97
CA MET A 118 -10.01 -22.04 -5.07
C MET A 118 -9.43 -23.38 -4.60
N ILE A 119 -8.73 -23.40 -3.46
CA ILE A 119 -8.16 -24.62 -2.88
C ILE A 119 -9.28 -25.58 -2.46
N ALA A 120 -10.35 -25.05 -1.85
CA ALA A 120 -11.51 -25.86 -1.44
C ALA A 120 -12.20 -26.50 -2.65
N ASP A 121 -12.43 -25.73 -3.72
CA ASP A 121 -13.07 -26.22 -4.94
C ASP A 121 -12.20 -27.27 -5.65
N LYS A 122 -10.89 -27.03 -5.76
CA LYS A 122 -9.96 -28.02 -6.32
C LYS A 122 -9.95 -29.30 -5.50
N THR A 123 -9.94 -29.19 -4.17
CA THR A 123 -9.96 -30.34 -3.26
C THR A 123 -11.27 -31.12 -3.40
N ALA A 124 -12.41 -30.45 -3.47
CA ALA A 124 -13.71 -31.07 -3.66
C ALA A 124 -13.80 -31.78 -5.02
N TYR A 125 -13.29 -31.15 -6.07
CA TYR A 125 -13.21 -31.75 -7.41
C TYR A 125 -12.38 -33.05 -7.40
N ASP A 126 -11.16 -33.01 -6.85
CA ASP A 126 -10.26 -34.15 -6.79
C ASP A 126 -10.87 -35.29 -5.99
N PHE A 127 -11.55 -34.99 -4.89
CA PHE A 127 -12.24 -35.97 -4.08
C PHE A 127 -13.37 -36.68 -4.86
N LYS A 128 -14.23 -35.90 -5.54
CA LYS A 128 -15.33 -36.50 -6.34
C LYS A 128 -14.81 -37.30 -7.51
N LYS A 129 -13.79 -36.83 -8.20
CA LYS A 129 -13.13 -37.56 -9.27
C LYS A 129 -12.55 -38.90 -8.78
N SER A 130 -11.98 -38.96 -7.58
CA SER A 130 -11.48 -40.18 -6.97
C SER A 130 -12.58 -41.22 -6.69
N LEU A 131 -13.81 -40.77 -6.50
CA LEU A 131 -14.99 -41.60 -6.33
C LEU A 131 -15.65 -42.02 -7.67
N GLY A 132 -15.07 -41.59 -8.81
CA GLY A 132 -15.62 -41.87 -10.14
C GLY A 132 -16.75 -40.91 -10.59
N ASP A 133 -17.02 -39.87 -9.82
CA ASP A 133 -17.98 -38.82 -10.22
C ASP A 133 -17.28 -37.84 -11.16
N THR A 134 -17.65 -37.90 -12.44
CA THR A 134 -17.13 -37.01 -13.50
C THR A 134 -18.12 -35.92 -13.89
N SER A 135 -19.21 -35.76 -13.16
CA SER A 135 -20.25 -34.76 -13.45
C SER A 135 -19.91 -33.36 -12.94
N TRP A 136 -18.90 -33.25 -12.04
CA TRP A 136 -18.49 -32.02 -11.47
C TRP A 136 -17.48 -31.29 -12.38
N THR A 137 -17.64 -29.98 -12.57
CA THR A 137 -16.71 -29.09 -13.29
C THR A 137 -16.06 -28.10 -12.33
N LEU A 138 -14.80 -27.75 -12.60
CA LEU A 138 -14.13 -26.63 -11.93
C LEU A 138 -14.64 -25.33 -12.54
N GLN A 139 -15.16 -24.44 -11.70
CA GLN A 139 -15.65 -23.14 -12.12
C GLN A 139 -14.96 -22.03 -11.30
N TRP A 140 -14.64 -20.95 -11.96
CA TRP A 140 -14.12 -19.76 -11.31
C TRP A 140 -14.50 -18.50 -12.08
N HIS A 141 -14.39 -17.34 -11.43
CA HIS A 141 -14.74 -16.06 -12.02
C HIS A 141 -13.54 -15.12 -12.04
N SER A 142 -13.43 -14.32 -13.08
CA SER A 142 -12.58 -13.14 -13.09
C SER A 142 -13.28 -11.99 -12.36
N ILE A 143 -12.54 -10.94 -12.01
CA ILE A 143 -13.11 -9.78 -11.34
C ILE A 143 -14.27 -9.20 -12.17
N HIS A 144 -15.42 -9.02 -11.52
CA HIS A 144 -16.66 -8.50 -12.12
C HIS A 144 -17.27 -9.35 -13.24
N SER A 145 -16.98 -10.64 -13.29
CA SER A 145 -17.58 -11.56 -14.28
C SER A 145 -18.31 -12.72 -13.62
N ASP A 146 -19.14 -13.40 -14.40
CA ASP A 146 -19.75 -14.67 -14.02
C ASP A 146 -18.70 -15.80 -13.98
N CYS A 147 -19.01 -16.89 -13.24
CA CYS A 147 -18.17 -18.07 -13.25
C CYS A 147 -18.14 -18.72 -14.64
N ARG A 148 -16.96 -19.18 -15.04
CA ARG A 148 -16.77 -20.01 -16.24
C ARG A 148 -16.17 -21.35 -15.88
N ASP A 149 -16.34 -22.32 -16.76
CA ASP A 149 -15.71 -23.63 -16.63
C ASP A 149 -14.21 -23.54 -16.93
N PHE A 150 -13.44 -24.30 -16.16
CA PHE A 150 -12.00 -24.48 -16.32
C PHE A 150 -11.67 -25.96 -16.53
N THR A 151 -10.71 -26.23 -17.36
CA THR A 151 -10.02 -27.54 -17.33
C THR A 151 -9.18 -27.65 -16.07
N GLU A 152 -8.77 -28.86 -15.69
CA GLU A 152 -7.88 -29.04 -14.54
C GLU A 152 -6.54 -28.32 -14.70
N GLU A 153 -6.00 -28.32 -15.93
CA GLU A 153 -4.73 -27.68 -16.26
C GLU A 153 -4.85 -26.14 -16.17
N GLU A 154 -5.94 -25.57 -16.69
CA GLU A 154 -6.20 -24.13 -16.60
C GLU A 154 -6.38 -23.70 -15.14
N PHE A 155 -7.17 -24.44 -14.36
CA PHE A 155 -7.43 -24.12 -12.96
C PHE A 155 -6.15 -24.20 -12.12
N ALA A 156 -5.34 -25.25 -12.32
CA ALA A 156 -4.05 -25.40 -11.67
C ALA A 156 -3.06 -24.31 -12.10
N GLY A 157 -3.05 -23.93 -13.38
CA GLY A 157 -2.24 -22.84 -13.92
C GLY A 157 -2.59 -21.50 -13.29
N LEU A 158 -3.87 -21.18 -13.19
CA LEU A 158 -4.35 -19.95 -12.53
C LEU A 158 -3.98 -19.96 -11.04
N LEU A 159 -4.22 -21.06 -10.33
CA LEU A 159 -3.88 -21.17 -8.92
C LEU A 159 -2.38 -20.99 -8.68
N ASN A 160 -1.53 -21.60 -9.51
CA ASN A 160 -0.08 -21.41 -9.42
C ASN A 160 0.31 -19.95 -9.66
N THR A 161 -0.28 -19.29 -10.66
CA THR A 161 -0.03 -17.87 -10.94
C THR A 161 -0.39 -16.99 -9.72
N ILE A 162 -1.52 -17.27 -9.07
CA ILE A 162 -1.93 -16.55 -7.85
C ILE A 162 -0.95 -16.82 -6.71
N VAL A 163 -0.55 -18.08 -6.49
CA VAL A 163 0.40 -18.45 -5.44
C VAL A 163 1.76 -17.77 -5.67
N ASP A 164 2.28 -17.81 -6.87
CA ASP A 164 3.56 -17.21 -7.22
C ASP A 164 3.54 -15.68 -7.05
N PHE A 165 2.41 -15.05 -7.36
CA PHE A 165 2.20 -13.61 -7.13
C PHE A 165 2.18 -13.28 -5.64
N VAL A 166 1.44 -14.04 -4.81
CA VAL A 166 1.21 -13.73 -3.40
C VAL A 166 2.40 -14.11 -2.52
N TYR A 167 3.16 -15.16 -2.88
CA TYR A 167 4.20 -15.74 -2.03
C TYR A 167 5.26 -14.74 -1.55
N PRO A 168 5.84 -13.87 -2.39
CA PRO A 168 6.82 -12.87 -1.95
C PRO A 168 6.27 -11.91 -0.89
N TYR A 169 5.01 -11.51 -1.02
CA TYR A 169 4.37 -10.60 -0.05
C TYR A 169 4.07 -11.26 1.28
N ARG A 170 3.75 -12.58 1.28
CA ARG A 170 3.65 -13.35 2.52
C ARG A 170 5.00 -13.50 3.22
N GLN A 171 6.06 -13.65 2.47
CA GLN A 171 7.41 -13.65 3.05
C GLN A 171 7.72 -12.30 3.70
N LEU A 172 7.42 -11.19 3.01
CA LEU A 172 7.60 -9.84 3.52
C LEU A 172 6.74 -9.58 4.78
N GLU A 173 5.48 -10.05 4.79
CA GLU A 173 4.63 -10.00 6.01
C GLU A 173 5.31 -10.69 7.19
N MET A 174 5.90 -11.86 6.97
CA MET A 174 6.59 -12.61 8.02
C MET A 174 7.86 -11.91 8.50
N GLU A 175 8.59 -11.25 7.60
CA GLU A 175 9.75 -10.43 7.96
C GLU A 175 9.34 -9.25 8.84
N TYR A 176 8.31 -8.48 8.44
CA TYR A 176 7.77 -7.41 9.27
C TYR A 176 7.25 -7.91 10.62
N LYS A 177 6.52 -9.04 10.63
CA LYS A 177 6.04 -9.67 11.86
C LYS A 177 7.19 -10.02 12.80
N LYS A 178 8.29 -10.56 12.27
CA LYS A 178 9.49 -10.87 13.02
C LYS A 178 10.15 -9.60 13.56
N ALA A 179 10.35 -8.57 12.74
CA ALA A 179 10.94 -7.30 13.15
C ALA A 179 10.13 -6.63 14.27
N ILE A 180 8.79 -6.61 14.15
CA ILE A 180 7.91 -6.08 15.19
C ILE A 180 8.05 -6.87 16.51
N TYR A 181 8.13 -8.20 16.42
CA TYR A 181 8.23 -9.07 17.61
C TYR A 181 9.59 -8.95 18.32
N GLU A 182 10.68 -8.79 17.56
CA GLU A 182 12.05 -8.70 18.10
C GLU A 182 12.38 -7.28 18.62
N ALA A 183 11.58 -6.28 18.29
CA ALA A 183 11.75 -4.92 18.77
C ALA A 183 11.62 -4.84 20.30
N THR A 184 12.54 -4.12 20.93
CA THR A 184 12.63 -3.99 22.39
C THR A 184 12.10 -2.67 22.92
N THR A 185 11.82 -1.72 22.01
CA THR A 185 11.23 -0.41 22.31
C THR A 185 10.08 -0.10 21.37
N LYS A 186 9.20 0.81 21.78
CA LYS A 186 8.10 1.26 20.92
C LYS A 186 8.59 2.04 19.70
N GLU A 187 9.70 2.73 19.83
CA GLU A 187 10.37 3.46 18.75
C GLU A 187 10.83 2.49 17.65
N GLU A 188 11.41 1.36 18.04
CA GLU A 188 11.81 0.31 17.09
C GLU A 188 10.60 -0.32 16.40
N VAL A 189 9.51 -0.58 17.14
CA VAL A 189 8.24 -1.05 16.54
C VAL A 189 7.69 -0.05 15.52
N ALA A 190 7.68 1.24 15.88
CA ALA A 190 7.19 2.31 15.02
C ALA A 190 8.05 2.50 13.76
N ALA A 191 9.35 2.21 13.84
CA ALA A 191 10.28 2.30 12.71
C ALA A 191 10.11 1.18 11.66
N VAL A 192 9.33 0.14 11.95
CA VAL A 192 9.03 -0.91 10.96
C VAL A 192 8.06 -0.34 9.93
N GLU A 193 8.55 -0.02 8.75
CA GLU A 193 7.75 0.48 7.63
C GLU A 193 6.99 -0.69 6.96
N LEU A 194 5.66 -0.63 6.97
CA LEU A 194 4.78 -1.65 6.40
C LEU A 194 4.44 -1.29 4.95
N VAL A 195 5.37 -1.54 4.03
CA VAL A 195 5.25 -1.18 2.62
C VAL A 195 5.06 -2.44 1.76
N TYR A 196 3.96 -2.50 1.02
CA TYR A 196 3.67 -3.53 0.03
C TYR A 196 3.49 -2.84 -1.32
N GLU A 197 4.43 -3.06 -2.24
CA GLU A 197 4.45 -2.43 -3.56
C GLU A 197 4.71 -3.48 -4.65
N LEU A 198 4.14 -3.26 -5.83
CA LEU A 198 4.50 -4.07 -6.98
C LEU A 198 5.96 -3.81 -7.37
N PRO A 199 6.71 -4.85 -7.81
CA PRO A 199 8.06 -4.64 -8.30
C PRO A 199 8.03 -3.67 -9.48
N VAL A 200 8.88 -2.64 -9.40
CA VAL A 200 9.07 -1.69 -10.50
C VAL A 200 9.59 -2.51 -11.69
N LYS A 201 8.83 -2.57 -12.78
CA LYS A 201 9.34 -3.11 -14.04
C LYS A 201 10.42 -2.16 -14.50
N GLU A 202 11.69 -2.58 -14.40
CA GLU A 202 12.75 -1.91 -15.14
C GLU A 202 12.42 -2.05 -16.62
N ASP A 203 12.14 -0.91 -17.27
CA ASP A 203 12.08 -0.84 -18.72
C ASP A 203 13.47 -1.21 -19.24
N THR A 204 13.66 -2.48 -19.57
CA THR A 204 14.79 -2.91 -20.37
C THR A 204 14.60 -2.29 -21.74
N GLN A 205 15.15 -1.09 -21.93
CA GLN A 205 15.36 -0.55 -23.26
C GLN A 205 16.19 -1.59 -24.03
N PRO A 206 15.74 -2.01 -25.22
CA PRO A 206 16.59 -2.81 -26.08
C PRO A 206 17.84 -1.99 -26.40
N THR A 207 18.99 -2.45 -25.94
CA THR A 207 20.28 -1.97 -26.43
C THR A 207 20.37 -2.37 -27.90
N ASP A 208 20.19 -1.39 -28.78
CA ASP A 208 20.55 -1.54 -30.20
C ASP A 208 22.03 -1.89 -30.26
N GLU A 209 22.32 -3.17 -30.42
CA GLU A 209 23.63 -3.63 -30.84
C GLU A 209 23.83 -3.17 -32.28
N GLU A 210 24.56 -2.08 -32.43
CA GLU A 210 25.06 -1.53 -33.66
C GLU A 210 25.98 -2.59 -34.30
N SER A 211 25.44 -3.35 -35.27
CA SER A 211 26.20 -4.29 -36.04
C SER A 211 27.12 -3.53 -36.99
N THR A 212 28.37 -3.37 -36.60
CA THR A 212 29.44 -2.84 -37.44
C THR A 212 29.80 -3.90 -38.50
N THR A 213 29.24 -3.78 -39.67
CA THR A 213 29.63 -4.56 -40.85
C THR A 213 30.99 -4.03 -41.34
N THR A 214 32.04 -4.76 -41.11
CA THR A 214 33.36 -4.50 -41.69
C THR A 214 33.33 -5.01 -43.13
N GLU A 215 33.32 -4.09 -44.09
CA GLU A 215 33.56 -4.40 -45.50
C GLU A 215 35.06 -4.72 -45.70
N GLU A 216 35.33 -5.97 -45.99
CA GLU A 216 36.66 -6.44 -46.42
C GLU A 216 36.80 -6.20 -47.91
N THR A 217 37.59 -5.17 -48.26
CA THR A 217 37.97 -4.86 -49.66
C THR A 217 39.08 -5.82 -50.10
N THR A 218 38.77 -6.79 -50.94
CA THR A 218 39.77 -7.58 -51.63
C THR A 218 40.25 -6.83 -52.86
N GLU A 219 41.47 -6.30 -52.80
CA GLU A 219 42.23 -5.87 -53.98
C GLU A 219 42.75 -7.10 -54.72
N SER A 220 42.28 -7.24 -55.95
CA SER A 220 42.88 -8.16 -56.98
C SER A 220 43.99 -7.43 -57.65
N GLY A 221 45.24 -7.88 -57.40
CA GLY A 221 46.41 -7.47 -58.12
C GLY A 221 46.69 -8.44 -59.25
N ASP A 222 46.41 -7.98 -60.42
CA ASP A 222 46.84 -8.65 -61.67
C ASP A 222 48.28 -8.25 -61.99
N THR A 223 49.13 -9.25 -62.27
CA THR A 223 50.42 -9.00 -62.98
C THR A 223 50.77 -10.18 -63.83
N VAL A 224 50.68 -9.98 -65.12
CA VAL A 224 51.45 -10.48 -66.29
C VAL A 224 52.10 -11.86 -66.20
#